data_e213cdb4093c10da77f5ef5dc1717224
#
_entry.id   e213cdb4093c10da77f5ef5dc1717224
#
_cell.length_a   1.000
_cell.length_b   1.000
_cell.length_c   1.000
_cell.angle_alpha   90.00
_cell.angle_beta   90.00
_cell.angle_gamma   90.00
#
_symmetry.space_group_name_H-M   'P 1'
#
loop_
_entity.id
_entity.type
_entity.pdbx_description
1 polymer ?
#
loop_
_entity_poly.entity_id
_entity_poly.type
_entity_poly.pdbx_seq_one_letter_code
_entity_poly.pdbx_strand_id
1 'polypeptide(L)'
;LKTGTPPRLDSRTINWGVLENQEPDNSPSLFSFMHKKVFVKQISCGITFTNSKTHKIINDNLHLSAIYSGTIKGVGPRYCPSIEDKIVRFSSKDQHQVFLEPEGLNDHTVYPNGISTSLPVDIQEEYVKSMQGLENAKIIQPGYAVEYDFIDPRSLSSSLELHCLDSLFLAGQINGTTGYEEAAA
;
A
#
# COMPACT_ATOMS: atom_id res chain seq x y z
N LEU A 1 -6.25 11.77 -9.70
CA LEU A 1 -5.44 10.55 -9.47
C LEU A 1 -6.27 9.46 -8.81
N LYS A 2 -5.88 8.20 -9.01
CA LYS A 2 -6.48 7.03 -8.36
C LYS A 2 -5.39 6.16 -7.73
N THR A 3 -5.69 5.59 -6.58
CA THR A 3 -4.85 4.63 -5.89
C THR A 3 -5.72 3.63 -5.13
N GLY A 4 -5.12 2.64 -4.49
CA GLY A 4 -5.79 1.70 -3.61
C GLY A 4 -5.08 1.62 -2.27
N THR A 5 -5.77 1.12 -1.26
CA THR A 5 -5.18 0.75 0.02
C THR A 5 -5.16 -0.76 0.17
N PRO A 6 -4.22 -1.37 0.88
CA PRO A 6 -4.32 -2.77 1.22
C PRO A 6 -5.36 -2.98 2.33
N PRO A 7 -5.91 -4.19 2.46
CA PRO A 7 -6.68 -4.54 3.65
C PRO A 7 -5.83 -4.43 4.90
N ARG A 8 -6.45 -4.25 6.07
CA ARG A 8 -5.79 -4.36 7.37
C ARG A 8 -6.11 -5.71 7.98
N LEU A 9 -5.09 -6.39 8.50
CA LEU A 9 -5.19 -7.75 9.02
C LEU A 9 -5.06 -7.77 10.55
N ASP A 10 -5.73 -8.72 11.20
CA ASP A 10 -5.55 -8.98 12.63
C ASP A 10 -4.31 -9.85 12.85
N SER A 11 -3.26 -9.30 13.46
CA SER A 11 -1.99 -9.96 13.73
C SER A 11 -2.11 -11.27 14.52
N ARG A 12 -3.15 -11.40 15.34
CA ARG A 12 -3.43 -12.59 16.16
C ARG A 12 -3.89 -13.79 15.34
N THR A 13 -4.28 -13.56 14.09
CA THR A 13 -4.78 -14.59 13.17
C THR A 13 -3.77 -14.98 12.10
N ILE A 14 -2.58 -14.36 12.13
CA ILE A 14 -1.46 -14.62 11.22
C ILE A 14 -0.58 -15.73 11.83
N ASN A 15 -0.19 -16.70 11.02
CA ASN A 15 0.77 -17.72 11.41
C ASN A 15 2.20 -17.23 11.19
N TRP A 16 2.71 -16.46 12.12
CA TRP A 16 4.06 -15.88 12.06
C TRP A 16 5.18 -16.92 12.01
N GLY A 17 4.93 -18.13 12.53
CA GLY A 17 5.96 -19.17 12.64
C GLY A 17 6.43 -19.78 11.32
N VAL A 18 5.70 -19.53 10.23
CA VAL A 18 6.04 -20.02 8.88
C VAL A 18 6.57 -18.92 7.96
N LEU A 19 6.64 -17.68 8.45
CA LEU A 19 7.04 -16.52 7.68
C LEU A 19 8.52 -16.22 7.87
N GLU A 20 9.13 -15.68 6.83
CA GLU A 20 10.43 -15.03 6.97
C GLU A 20 10.26 -13.70 7.73
N ASN A 21 11.30 -13.32 8.50
CA ASN A 21 11.33 -12.06 9.20
C ASN A 21 12.34 -11.12 8.57
N GLN A 22 11.91 -9.88 8.37
CA GLN A 22 12.83 -8.78 8.15
C GLN A 22 13.11 -8.12 9.49
N GLU A 23 14.32 -8.32 9.98
CA GLU A 23 14.78 -7.70 11.22
C GLU A 23 14.98 -6.20 11.03
N PRO A 24 14.76 -5.40 12.09
CA PRO A 24 15.08 -3.99 12.05
C PRO A 24 16.58 -3.75 11.92
N ASP A 25 16.97 -2.55 11.48
CA ASP A 25 18.37 -2.17 11.38
C ASP A 25 19.08 -2.25 12.72
N ASN A 26 20.29 -2.79 12.74
CA ASN A 26 21.13 -2.83 13.94
C ASN A 26 21.49 -1.43 14.45
N SER A 27 21.53 -0.45 13.56
CA SER A 27 21.81 0.96 13.86
C SER A 27 20.81 1.85 13.11
N PRO A 28 19.58 1.99 13.60
CA PRO A 28 18.54 2.73 12.91
C PRO A 28 18.89 4.22 12.80
N SER A 29 18.66 4.79 11.62
CA SER A 29 18.67 6.23 11.44
C SER A 29 17.39 6.84 12.02
N LEU A 30 17.54 7.91 12.79
CA LEU A 30 16.41 8.58 13.41
C LEU A 30 15.81 9.62 12.45
N PHE A 31 14.49 9.69 12.36
CA PHE A 31 13.81 10.72 11.57
C PHE A 31 13.95 12.13 12.16
N SER A 32 13.95 12.23 13.48
CA SER A 32 14.04 13.51 14.17
C SER A 32 15.50 13.86 14.51
N PHE A 33 15.95 15.03 14.07
CA PHE A 33 17.25 15.60 14.49
C PHE A 33 17.32 15.95 15.99
N MET A 34 16.18 16.01 16.66
CA MET A 34 16.08 16.27 18.11
C MET A 34 16.45 15.05 18.95
N HIS A 35 16.34 13.84 18.39
CA HIS A 35 16.65 12.60 19.08
C HIS A 35 18.07 12.14 18.73
N LYS A 36 18.79 11.62 19.74
CA LYS A 36 20.16 11.12 19.60
C LYS A 36 20.27 9.60 19.73
N LYS A 37 19.18 8.94 20.13
CA LYS A 37 19.14 7.48 20.31
C LYS A 37 17.72 6.95 20.12
N VAL A 38 17.64 5.69 19.74
CA VAL A 38 16.39 4.93 19.73
C VAL A 38 15.86 4.80 21.17
N PHE A 39 14.59 5.09 21.38
CA PHE A 39 13.94 5.04 22.71
C PHE A 39 12.73 4.09 22.75
N VAL A 40 12.40 3.46 21.61
CA VAL A 40 11.33 2.47 21.50
C VAL A 40 11.88 1.13 21.05
N LYS A 41 11.23 0.04 21.46
CA LYS A 41 11.56 -1.31 21.00
C LYS A 41 11.38 -1.38 19.48
N GLN A 42 12.42 -1.84 18.80
CA GLN A 42 12.32 -2.15 17.37
C GLN A 42 11.65 -3.52 17.20
N ILE A 43 10.83 -3.68 16.15
CA ILE A 43 10.13 -4.92 15.82
C ILE A 43 10.41 -5.30 14.38
N SER A 44 10.42 -6.61 14.11
CA SER A 44 10.57 -7.14 12.75
C SER A 44 9.23 -7.13 12.00
N CYS A 45 9.30 -7.11 10.67
CA CYS A 45 8.17 -7.34 9.78
C CYS A 45 8.18 -8.79 9.29
N GLY A 46 7.00 -9.36 9.09
CA GLY A 46 6.87 -10.66 8.41
C GLY A 46 6.96 -10.47 6.90
N ILE A 47 7.48 -11.48 6.20
CA ILE A 47 7.50 -11.52 4.74
C ILE A 47 6.70 -12.71 4.27
N THR A 48 5.77 -12.47 3.35
CA THR A 48 5.05 -13.49 2.59
C THR A 48 5.05 -13.12 1.11
N PHE A 49 4.46 -13.99 0.30
CA PHE A 49 4.42 -13.81 -1.15
C PHE A 49 3.04 -14.19 -1.69
N THR A 50 2.63 -13.51 -2.76
CA THR A 50 1.56 -14.01 -3.60
C THR A 50 2.04 -15.28 -4.32
N ASN A 51 1.12 -16.07 -4.85
CA ASN A 51 1.42 -17.31 -5.56
C ASN A 51 0.45 -17.48 -6.75
N SER A 52 0.59 -18.56 -7.49
CA SER A 52 -0.25 -18.85 -8.65
C SER A 52 -1.75 -18.91 -8.33
N LYS A 53 -2.12 -19.41 -7.14
CA LYS A 53 -3.52 -19.43 -6.69
C LYS A 53 -4.01 -18.00 -6.42
N THR A 54 -3.20 -17.18 -5.73
CA THR A 54 -3.49 -15.76 -5.50
C THR A 54 -3.68 -15.02 -6.82
N HIS A 55 -2.75 -15.22 -7.77
CA HIS A 55 -2.82 -14.59 -9.09
C HIS A 55 -4.06 -15.01 -9.88
N LYS A 56 -4.42 -16.30 -9.81
CA LYS A 56 -5.64 -16.79 -10.46
C LYS A 56 -6.90 -16.15 -9.91
N ILE A 57 -7.05 -16.10 -8.57
CA ILE A 57 -8.21 -15.47 -7.93
C ILE A 57 -8.37 -14.02 -8.38
N ILE A 58 -7.27 -13.26 -8.38
CA ILE A 58 -7.30 -11.85 -8.77
C ILE A 58 -7.61 -11.70 -10.27
N ASN A 59 -6.96 -12.47 -11.13
CA ASN A 59 -7.19 -12.40 -12.58
C ASN A 59 -8.64 -12.73 -12.97
N ASP A 60 -9.23 -13.75 -12.37
CA ASP A 60 -10.60 -14.17 -12.64
C ASP A 60 -11.61 -13.07 -12.25
N ASN A 61 -11.24 -12.19 -11.30
CA ASN A 61 -12.09 -11.16 -10.71
C ASN A 61 -11.70 -9.71 -11.08
N LEU A 62 -10.76 -9.50 -12.01
CA LEU A 62 -10.33 -8.15 -12.42
C LEU A 62 -11.49 -7.24 -12.85
N HIS A 63 -12.51 -7.79 -13.49
CA HIS A 63 -13.69 -7.06 -13.94
C HIS A 63 -14.52 -6.45 -12.79
N LEU A 64 -14.34 -6.94 -11.55
CA LEU A 64 -15.00 -6.42 -10.35
C LEU A 64 -14.19 -5.31 -9.65
N SER A 65 -12.92 -5.12 -10.04
CA SER A 65 -12.07 -4.06 -9.49
C SER A 65 -12.57 -2.69 -9.90
N ALA A 66 -12.78 -1.77 -8.98
CA ALA A 66 -13.21 -0.41 -9.26
C ALA A 66 -12.26 0.33 -10.22
N ILE A 67 -10.97 -0.01 -10.18
CA ILE A 67 -9.95 0.55 -11.06
C ILE A 67 -10.07 -0.01 -12.48
N TYR A 68 -10.35 -1.31 -12.65
CA TYR A 68 -10.41 -1.98 -13.95
C TYR A 68 -11.79 -1.96 -14.58
N SER A 69 -12.88 -1.90 -13.81
CA SER A 69 -14.26 -1.81 -14.31
C SER A 69 -14.59 -0.47 -14.98
N GLY A 70 -13.71 0.54 -14.86
CA GLY A 70 -13.95 1.89 -15.35
C GLY A 70 -14.85 2.75 -14.44
N THR A 71 -15.19 2.26 -13.25
CA THR A 71 -15.90 3.02 -12.21
C THR A 71 -15.10 4.24 -11.80
N ILE A 72 -13.78 4.07 -11.66
CA ILE A 72 -12.83 5.15 -11.37
C ILE A 72 -12.08 5.48 -12.65
N LYS A 73 -12.16 6.74 -13.09
CA LYS A 73 -11.57 7.22 -14.36
C LYS A 73 -10.22 7.88 -14.22
N GLY A 74 -9.76 8.12 -13.00
CA GLY A 74 -8.48 8.77 -12.72
C GLY A 74 -7.27 7.99 -13.26
N VAL A 75 -6.15 8.69 -13.45
CA VAL A 75 -4.87 8.07 -13.82
C VAL A 75 -4.20 7.50 -12.57
N GLY A 76 -3.67 6.29 -12.66
CA GLY A 76 -2.90 5.68 -11.58
C GLY A 76 -1.55 6.36 -11.39
N PRO A 77 -1.04 6.46 -10.16
CA PRO A 77 0.29 6.99 -9.89
C PRO A 77 1.37 6.05 -10.44
N ARG A 78 2.50 6.62 -10.82
CA ARG A 78 3.59 5.87 -11.44
C ARG A 78 4.22 4.81 -10.52
N TYR A 79 4.26 5.06 -9.20
CA TYR A 79 5.06 4.30 -8.24
C TYR A 79 4.26 3.47 -7.22
N CYS A 80 2.94 3.47 -7.28
CA CYS A 80 2.09 2.72 -6.35
C CYS A 80 1.07 1.83 -7.08
N PRO A 81 1.53 0.76 -7.75
CA PRO A 81 0.62 -0.15 -8.45
C PRO A 81 -0.19 -0.95 -7.44
N SER A 82 -1.48 -1.13 -7.72
CA SER A 82 -2.30 -2.11 -7.00
C SER A 82 -1.81 -3.53 -7.27
N ILE A 83 -2.30 -4.49 -6.49
CA ILE A 83 -1.95 -5.90 -6.74
C ILE A 83 -2.47 -6.35 -8.11
N GLU A 84 -3.64 -5.85 -8.53
CA GLU A 84 -4.19 -6.09 -9.86
C GLU A 84 -3.24 -5.59 -10.94
N ASP A 85 -2.70 -4.36 -10.81
CA ASP A 85 -1.71 -3.81 -11.74
C ASP A 85 -0.43 -4.65 -11.79
N LYS A 86 0.06 -5.10 -10.63
CA LYS A 86 1.27 -5.93 -10.56
C LYS A 86 1.09 -7.24 -11.33
N ILE A 87 -0.02 -7.92 -11.12
CA ILE A 87 -0.31 -9.21 -11.75
C ILE A 87 -0.49 -9.06 -13.26
N VAL A 88 -1.16 -8.01 -13.72
CA VAL A 88 -1.36 -7.76 -15.15
C VAL A 88 -0.07 -7.32 -15.84
N ARG A 89 0.64 -6.36 -15.28
CA ARG A 89 1.85 -5.77 -15.89
C ARG A 89 3.08 -6.69 -15.80
N PHE A 90 3.16 -7.48 -14.74
CA PHE A 90 4.29 -8.38 -14.48
C PHE A 90 3.84 -9.85 -14.47
N SER A 91 3.01 -10.22 -15.44
CA SER A 91 2.43 -11.56 -15.57
C SER A 91 3.45 -12.71 -15.70
N SER A 92 4.70 -12.39 -16.02
CA SER A 92 5.80 -13.35 -16.05
C SER A 92 6.39 -13.67 -14.67
N LYS A 93 6.00 -12.94 -13.62
CA LYS A 93 6.43 -13.18 -12.24
C LYS A 93 5.49 -14.17 -11.57
N ASP A 94 6.05 -15.22 -11.00
CA ASP A 94 5.28 -16.23 -10.26
C ASP A 94 4.79 -15.75 -8.90
N GLN A 95 5.43 -14.71 -8.35
CA GLN A 95 5.12 -14.18 -7.02
C GLN A 95 5.49 -12.70 -6.89
N HIS A 96 4.79 -12.02 -5.98
CA HIS A 96 5.09 -10.67 -5.52
C HIS A 96 5.26 -10.69 -4.01
N GLN A 97 6.29 -10.02 -3.53
CA GLN A 97 6.58 -9.90 -2.10
C GLN A 97 5.56 -9.03 -1.40
N VAL A 98 5.21 -9.43 -0.18
CA VAL A 98 4.28 -8.74 0.71
C VAL A 98 4.94 -8.61 2.08
N PHE A 99 5.10 -7.38 2.57
CA PHE A 99 5.57 -7.11 3.91
C PHE A 99 4.39 -6.98 4.86
N LEU A 100 4.44 -7.70 5.97
CA LEU A 100 3.43 -7.64 7.03
C LEU A 100 3.93 -6.70 8.11
N GLU A 101 3.54 -5.44 8.01
CA GLU A 101 4.03 -4.34 8.83
C GLU A 101 3.06 -4.07 9.99
N PRO A 102 3.45 -4.27 11.26
CA PRO A 102 2.62 -3.86 12.39
C PRO A 102 2.43 -2.34 12.40
N GLU A 103 1.20 -1.87 12.52
CA GLU A 103 0.89 -0.43 12.55
C GLU A 103 1.25 0.23 13.89
N GLY A 104 1.46 -0.55 14.95
CA GLY A 104 1.85 -0.03 16.26
C GLY A 104 2.34 -1.09 17.22
N LEU A 105 3.09 -0.68 18.23
CA LEU A 105 3.66 -1.59 19.24
C LEU A 105 2.59 -2.25 20.13
N ASN A 106 1.45 -1.58 20.33
CA ASN A 106 0.35 -2.02 21.17
C ASN A 106 -0.95 -2.20 20.38
N ASP A 107 -0.84 -2.31 19.06
CA ASP A 107 -1.96 -2.51 18.14
C ASP A 107 -1.86 -3.90 17.50
N HIS A 108 -3.01 -4.49 17.22
CA HIS A 108 -3.09 -5.78 16.54
C HIS A 108 -3.29 -5.63 15.03
N THR A 109 -3.25 -4.42 14.53
CA THR A 109 -3.42 -4.13 13.11
C THR A 109 -2.11 -4.33 12.36
N VAL A 110 -2.18 -5.07 11.27
CA VAL A 110 -1.06 -5.28 10.34
C VAL A 110 -1.41 -4.70 8.99
N TYR A 111 -0.48 -3.93 8.44
CA TYR A 111 -0.52 -3.39 7.10
C TYR A 111 0.25 -4.32 6.14
N PRO A 112 -0.44 -5.07 5.26
CA PRO A 112 0.22 -5.92 4.28
C PRO A 112 0.67 -5.09 3.07
N ASN A 113 1.85 -4.52 3.16
CA ASN A 113 2.43 -3.68 2.13
C ASN A 113 2.71 -4.49 0.86
N GLY A 114 2.20 -4.01 -0.25
CA GLY A 114 2.38 -4.63 -1.57
C GLY A 114 1.11 -5.20 -2.20
N ILE A 115 -0.01 -5.23 -1.47
CA ILE A 115 -1.30 -5.75 -1.97
C ILE A 115 -2.44 -4.73 -1.89
N SER A 116 -2.15 -3.46 -2.14
CA SER A 116 -3.20 -2.44 -2.34
C SER A 116 -4.18 -2.91 -3.42
N THR A 117 -5.48 -2.73 -3.18
CA THR A 117 -6.51 -3.30 -4.04
C THR A 117 -7.77 -2.45 -4.09
N SER A 118 -8.56 -2.66 -5.13
CA SER A 118 -9.92 -2.14 -5.27
C SER A 118 -10.96 -3.23 -5.53
N LEU A 119 -10.58 -4.49 -5.31
CA LEU A 119 -11.47 -5.65 -5.43
C LEU A 119 -12.52 -5.67 -4.31
N PRO A 120 -13.66 -6.33 -4.51
CA PRO A 120 -14.66 -6.56 -3.47
C PRO A 120 -14.11 -7.33 -2.26
N VAL A 121 -14.76 -7.16 -1.10
CA VAL A 121 -14.28 -7.69 0.18
C VAL A 121 -14.15 -9.21 0.19
N ASP A 122 -15.11 -9.91 -0.38
CA ASP A 122 -15.12 -11.38 -0.50
C ASP A 122 -13.91 -11.89 -1.30
N ILE A 123 -13.56 -11.21 -2.38
CA ILE A 123 -12.38 -11.52 -3.18
C ILE A 123 -11.09 -11.20 -2.41
N GLN A 124 -11.08 -10.09 -1.65
CA GLN A 124 -9.94 -9.77 -0.78
C GLN A 124 -9.71 -10.87 0.25
N GLU A 125 -10.76 -11.38 0.90
CA GLU A 125 -10.66 -12.48 1.83
C GLU A 125 -10.11 -13.75 1.18
N GLU A 126 -10.57 -14.07 -0.03
CA GLU A 126 -10.15 -15.26 -0.75
C GLU A 126 -8.67 -15.22 -1.13
N TYR A 127 -8.22 -14.12 -1.75
CA TYR A 127 -6.82 -14.04 -2.19
C TYR A 127 -5.85 -13.85 -1.01
N VAL A 128 -6.23 -13.14 0.05
CA VAL A 128 -5.40 -13.02 1.27
C VAL A 128 -5.17 -14.40 1.89
N LYS A 129 -6.22 -15.19 2.06
CA LYS A 129 -6.13 -16.55 2.62
C LYS A 129 -5.39 -17.56 1.72
N SER A 130 -5.10 -17.20 0.48
CA SER A 130 -4.31 -18.04 -0.42
C SER A 130 -2.78 -17.91 -0.23
N MET A 131 -2.32 -16.92 0.53
CA MET A 131 -0.91 -16.66 0.79
C MET A 131 -0.43 -17.41 2.04
N GLN A 132 0.83 -17.84 2.03
CA GLN A 132 1.46 -18.56 3.14
C GLN A 132 1.42 -17.74 4.42
N GLY A 133 1.01 -18.37 5.52
CA GLY A 133 0.89 -17.75 6.84
C GLY A 133 -0.37 -16.91 7.03
N LEU A 134 -1.17 -16.68 5.98
CA LEU A 134 -2.40 -15.91 6.02
C LEU A 134 -3.66 -16.75 5.84
N GLU A 135 -3.57 -18.08 5.86
CA GLU A 135 -4.67 -19.00 5.60
C GLU A 135 -5.88 -18.78 6.54
N ASN A 136 -5.60 -18.32 7.77
CA ASN A 136 -6.60 -18.01 8.78
C ASN A 136 -6.71 -16.50 9.08
N ALA A 137 -6.06 -15.65 8.28
CA ALA A 137 -6.04 -14.23 8.53
C ALA A 137 -7.45 -13.62 8.44
N LYS A 138 -7.75 -12.75 9.40
CA LYS A 138 -8.99 -11.96 9.42
C LYS A 138 -8.69 -10.54 8.94
N ILE A 139 -9.50 -10.06 8.01
CA ILE A 139 -9.49 -8.66 7.58
C ILE A 139 -10.26 -7.85 8.61
N ILE A 140 -9.61 -6.90 9.24
CA ILE A 140 -10.22 -5.93 10.18
C ILE A 140 -10.88 -4.80 9.40
N GLN A 141 -10.17 -4.32 8.35
CA GLN A 141 -10.64 -3.27 7.47
C GLN A 141 -10.32 -3.69 6.03
N PRO A 142 -11.30 -3.75 5.14
CA PRO A 142 -11.05 -4.02 3.73
C PRO A 142 -10.21 -2.93 3.07
N GLY A 143 -9.41 -3.31 2.08
CA GLY A 143 -8.80 -2.36 1.16
C GLY A 143 -9.88 -1.67 0.30
N TYR A 144 -9.60 -0.45 -0.10
CA TYR A 144 -10.51 0.35 -0.90
C TYR A 144 -9.78 1.24 -1.90
N ALA A 145 -10.48 1.60 -2.96
CA ALA A 145 -9.97 2.57 -3.93
C ALA A 145 -10.14 4.00 -3.42
N VAL A 146 -9.16 4.83 -3.76
CA VAL A 146 -9.18 6.27 -3.51
C VAL A 146 -9.06 7.00 -4.83
N GLU A 147 -9.92 7.97 -5.06
CA GLU A 147 -9.82 8.93 -6.16
C GLU A 147 -9.80 10.33 -5.58
N TYR A 148 -8.93 11.19 -6.09
CA TYR A 148 -8.82 12.57 -5.64
C TYR A 148 -8.40 13.51 -6.77
N ASP A 149 -8.83 14.76 -6.65
CA ASP A 149 -8.44 15.83 -7.55
C ASP A 149 -7.00 16.27 -7.26
N PHE A 150 -6.33 16.73 -8.30
CA PHE A 150 -4.98 17.26 -8.22
C PHE A 150 -4.78 18.36 -9.27
N ILE A 151 -3.81 19.21 -9.03
CA ILE A 151 -3.35 20.20 -9.99
C ILE A 151 -2.16 19.61 -10.75
N ASP A 152 -2.11 19.84 -12.07
CA ASP A 152 -0.94 19.44 -12.86
C ASP A 152 0.29 20.16 -12.29
N PRO A 153 1.31 19.42 -11.81
CA PRO A 153 2.49 20.03 -11.17
C PRO A 153 3.27 20.95 -12.10
N ARG A 154 3.09 20.84 -13.44
CA ARG A 154 3.66 21.77 -14.42
C ARG A 154 3.02 23.15 -14.37
N SER A 155 1.90 23.30 -13.68
CA SER A 155 1.23 24.59 -13.44
C SER A 155 1.83 25.35 -12.25
N LEU A 156 2.80 24.75 -11.56
CA LEU A 156 3.43 25.31 -10.37
C LEU A 156 4.86 25.77 -10.69
N SER A 157 5.27 26.85 -10.07
CA SER A 157 6.67 27.30 -10.02
C SER A 157 7.50 26.37 -9.12
N SER A 158 8.81 26.55 -9.10
CA SER A 158 9.70 25.82 -8.17
C SER A 158 9.45 26.12 -6.69
N SER A 159 8.75 27.20 -6.38
CA SER A 159 8.29 27.55 -5.02
C SER A 159 6.89 27.05 -4.70
N LEU A 160 6.31 26.24 -5.57
CA LEU A 160 4.94 25.71 -5.47
C LEU A 160 3.83 26.75 -5.59
N GLU A 161 4.16 27.94 -6.12
CA GLU A 161 3.19 28.95 -6.46
C GLU A 161 2.53 28.65 -7.81
N LEU A 162 1.21 28.84 -7.90
CA LEU A 162 0.44 28.58 -9.12
C LEU A 162 0.71 29.67 -10.17
N HIS A 163 1.10 29.29 -11.38
CA HIS A 163 1.43 30.26 -12.45
C HIS A 163 0.27 31.15 -12.86
N CYS A 164 -0.97 30.72 -12.71
CA CYS A 164 -2.15 31.46 -13.14
C CYS A 164 -2.79 32.32 -12.04
N LEU A 165 -2.27 32.25 -10.80
CA LEU A 165 -2.82 33.01 -9.67
C LEU A 165 -1.71 33.35 -8.67
N ASP A 166 -1.34 34.61 -8.63
CA ASP A 166 -0.29 35.10 -7.75
C ASP A 166 -0.61 34.88 -6.27
N SER A 167 0.42 34.60 -5.50
CA SER A 167 0.36 34.38 -4.05
C SER A 167 -0.47 33.19 -3.60
N LEU A 168 -0.84 32.28 -4.50
CA LEU A 168 -1.44 30.99 -4.15
C LEU A 168 -0.40 29.89 -4.26
N PHE A 169 -0.03 29.33 -3.11
CA PHE A 169 0.90 28.21 -2.97
C PHE A 169 0.15 26.93 -2.64
N LEU A 170 0.53 25.82 -3.27
CA LEU A 170 -0.10 24.52 -3.05
C LEU A 170 0.90 23.55 -2.43
N ALA A 171 0.44 22.75 -1.47
CA ALA A 171 1.28 21.76 -0.79
C ALA A 171 0.53 20.45 -0.54
N GLY A 172 1.25 19.33 -0.60
CA GLY A 172 0.71 18.02 -0.33
C GLY A 172 0.12 17.31 -1.55
N GLN A 173 -0.84 16.45 -1.33
CA GLN A 173 -1.43 15.59 -2.37
C GLN A 173 -2.05 16.36 -3.54
N ILE A 174 -2.50 17.58 -3.31
CA ILE A 174 -3.04 18.44 -4.38
C ILE A 174 -2.04 18.66 -5.53
N ASN A 175 -0.74 18.54 -5.25
CA ASN A 175 0.33 18.65 -6.24
C ASN A 175 0.55 17.36 -7.05
N GLY A 176 -0.32 16.35 -6.90
CA GLY A 176 -0.27 15.10 -7.65
C GLY A 176 0.61 14.01 -7.05
N THR A 177 1.03 14.16 -5.79
CA THR A 177 1.75 13.12 -5.03
C THR A 177 0.78 12.11 -4.41
N THR A 178 1.23 10.89 -4.15
CA THR A 178 0.41 9.83 -3.54
C THR A 178 0.98 9.28 -2.24
N GLY A 179 2.30 9.37 -2.02
CA GLY A 179 2.95 8.98 -0.77
C GLY A 179 2.88 10.09 0.26
N TYR A 180 2.92 9.72 1.54
CA TYR A 180 2.94 10.69 2.64
C TYR A 180 4.23 11.51 2.64
N GLU A 181 5.35 10.85 2.39
CA GLU A 181 6.67 11.46 2.38
C GLU A 181 6.80 12.47 1.23
N GLU A 182 6.38 12.09 0.04
CA GLU A 182 6.42 12.97 -1.13
C GLU A 182 5.44 14.15 -0.99
N ALA A 183 4.32 13.94 -0.29
CA ALA A 183 3.36 15.01 -0.04
C ALA A 183 3.86 16.00 1.03
N ALA A 184 4.77 15.57 1.90
CA ALA A 184 5.35 16.39 2.97
C ALA A 184 6.65 17.09 2.55
N ALA A 185 7.35 16.56 1.54
CA ALA A 185 8.60 17.12 1.02
C ALA A 185 8.36 18.31 0.10
#